data_d3697765ee0b9eedba1415abdc2f7f48
#
_entry.id   d3697765ee0b9eedba1415abdc2f7f48
#
_cell.length_a   1.000
_cell.length_b   1.000
_cell.length_c   1.000
_cell.angle_alpha   90.00
_cell.angle_beta   90.00
_cell.angle_gamma   90.00
#
_symmetry.space_group_name_H-M   'P 1'
#
loop_
_entity.id
_entity.type
_entity.pdbx_description
1 polymer ?
#
loop_
_entity_poly.entity_id
_entity_poly.type
_entity_poly.pdbx_seq_one_letter_code
_entity_poly.pdbx_strand_id
1 'polypeptide(L)'
;AIHKMHPEMTVFGQACPLFVHLVENGYTDLHNPVTRLVAEEYLEPVRKAGVDTLILGCTHYPLLRSRIMAYFGEKVHIVNPAYETAMDLKKILEEQKIANTSGEPAAYDFYVSDAAEKFKKFANSILPYDVDKTQAIDIEDY
;
A
#
# COMPACT_ATOMS: atom_id res chain seq x y z
N ALA A 1 -0.70 -8.10 17.44
CA ALA A 1 0.45 -8.85 16.93
C ALA A 1 1.75 -8.33 17.55
N ILE A 2 2.10 -7.02 17.41
CA ILE A 2 3.39 -6.44 17.86
C ILE A 2 3.65 -6.73 19.34
N HIS A 3 2.76 -6.35 20.26
CA HIS A 3 2.93 -6.59 21.70
C HIS A 3 3.02 -8.08 22.10
N LYS A 4 2.54 -8.99 21.23
CA LYS A 4 2.69 -10.43 21.49
C LYS A 4 4.13 -10.90 21.24
N MET A 5 4.82 -10.27 20.31
CA MET A 5 6.20 -10.59 19.94
C MET A 5 7.21 -9.73 20.71
N HIS A 6 6.85 -8.47 20.95
CA HIS A 6 7.67 -7.43 21.57
C HIS A 6 6.83 -6.61 22.56
N PRO A 7 6.65 -7.12 23.80
CA PRO A 7 5.82 -6.47 24.82
C PRO A 7 6.32 -5.08 25.25
N GLU A 8 7.61 -4.82 25.08
CA GLU A 8 8.29 -3.57 25.43
C GLU A 8 8.03 -2.44 24.43
N MET A 9 7.55 -2.75 23.23
CA MET A 9 7.31 -1.74 22.21
C MET A 9 6.07 -0.90 22.52
N THR A 10 6.19 0.42 22.42
CA THR A 10 5.05 1.32 22.44
C THR A 10 4.46 1.44 21.05
N VAL A 11 3.16 1.17 20.91
CA VAL A 11 2.44 1.24 19.64
C VAL A 11 1.42 2.37 19.69
N PHE A 12 1.53 3.31 18.76
CA PHE A 12 0.58 4.40 18.55
C PHE A 12 -0.20 4.15 17.25
N GLY A 13 -1.52 4.14 17.33
CA GLY A 13 -2.40 3.91 16.17
C GLY A 13 -3.06 5.21 15.71
N GLN A 14 -2.99 5.51 14.40
CA GLN A 14 -3.66 6.65 13.77
C GLN A 14 -4.45 6.19 12.54
N ALA A 15 -5.75 6.35 12.58
CA ALA A 15 -6.61 6.13 11.41
C ALA A 15 -6.54 7.35 10.47
N CYS A 16 -6.41 7.07 9.15
CA CYS A 16 -6.32 8.11 8.13
C CYS A 16 -7.34 7.85 6.99
N PRO A 17 -8.65 7.88 7.27
CA PRO A 17 -9.69 7.44 6.32
C PRO A 17 -9.68 8.24 5.01
N LEU A 18 -9.44 9.54 5.04
CA LEU A 18 -9.40 10.36 3.82
C LEU A 18 -8.24 9.99 2.88
N PHE A 19 -7.19 9.36 3.36
CA PHE A 19 -6.09 8.93 2.49
C PHE A 19 -6.55 7.95 1.41
N VAL A 20 -7.50 7.07 1.72
CA VAL A 20 -8.08 6.13 0.75
C VAL A 20 -8.77 6.91 -0.38
N HIS A 21 -9.65 7.86 -0.02
CA HIS A 21 -10.38 8.67 -1.01
C HIS A 21 -9.45 9.54 -1.85
N LEU A 22 -8.41 10.11 -1.26
CA LEU A 22 -7.41 10.89 -2.00
C LEU A 22 -6.71 10.02 -3.05
N VAL A 23 -6.28 8.83 -2.66
CA VAL A 23 -5.59 7.89 -3.56
C VAL A 23 -6.52 7.44 -4.69
N GLU A 24 -7.73 7.00 -4.37
CA GLU A 24 -8.70 6.52 -5.38
C GLU A 24 -9.12 7.60 -6.39
N ASN A 25 -9.00 8.86 -6.03
CA ASN A 25 -9.30 9.99 -6.91
C ASN A 25 -8.05 10.63 -7.54
N GLY A 26 -6.88 9.98 -7.43
CA GLY A 26 -5.65 10.40 -8.09
C GLY A 26 -4.92 11.58 -7.43
N TYR A 27 -5.26 11.93 -6.20
CA TYR A 27 -4.61 13.02 -5.44
C TYR A 27 -3.30 12.54 -4.80
N THR A 28 -2.46 11.85 -5.57
CA THR A 28 -1.21 11.22 -5.07
C THR A 28 0.04 12.07 -5.31
N ASP A 29 -0.06 13.14 -6.08
CA ASP A 29 1.07 14.04 -6.34
C ASP A 29 1.62 14.65 -5.06
N LEU A 30 2.95 14.68 -4.94
CA LEU A 30 3.66 15.23 -3.78
C LEU A 30 3.28 16.68 -3.47
N HIS A 31 3.00 17.48 -4.50
CA HIS A 31 2.72 18.90 -4.38
C HIS A 31 1.23 19.23 -4.29
N ASN A 32 0.37 18.19 -4.32
CA ASN A 32 -1.07 18.41 -4.20
C ASN A 32 -1.42 19.07 -2.85
N PRO A 33 -2.03 20.26 -2.84
CA PRO A 33 -2.27 21.01 -1.61
C PRO A 33 -3.30 20.36 -0.69
N VAL A 34 -4.30 19.66 -1.25
CA VAL A 34 -5.32 18.97 -0.46
C VAL A 34 -4.69 17.82 0.29
N THR A 35 -3.92 16.97 -0.41
CA THR A 35 -3.23 15.84 0.19
C THR A 35 -2.22 16.28 1.24
N ARG A 36 -1.54 17.41 1.00
CA ARG A 36 -0.62 18.00 1.97
C ARG A 36 -1.33 18.38 3.27
N LEU A 37 -2.45 19.10 3.19
CA LEU A 37 -3.20 19.55 4.39
C LEU A 37 -3.76 18.36 5.18
N VAL A 38 -4.36 17.39 4.49
CA VAL A 38 -4.87 16.17 5.14
C VAL A 38 -3.76 15.35 5.77
N ALA A 39 -2.60 15.24 5.10
CA ALA A 39 -1.46 14.54 5.66
C ALA A 39 -0.92 15.25 6.92
N GLU A 40 -0.79 16.57 6.89
CA GLU A 40 -0.37 17.35 8.06
C GLU A 40 -1.31 17.11 9.25
N GLU A 41 -2.62 17.12 9.04
CA GLU A 41 -3.61 16.88 10.09
C GLU A 41 -3.47 15.47 10.70
N TYR A 42 -3.39 14.43 9.87
CA TYR A 42 -3.32 13.05 10.35
C TYR A 42 -1.96 12.66 10.92
N LEU A 43 -0.88 13.20 10.38
CA LEU A 43 0.47 12.83 10.79
C LEU A 43 1.00 13.64 11.98
N GLU A 44 0.41 14.79 12.29
CA GLU A 44 0.83 15.60 13.43
C GLU A 44 0.70 14.87 14.79
N PRO A 45 -0.39 14.15 15.11
CA PRO A 45 -0.45 13.33 16.32
C PRO A 45 0.64 12.25 16.36
N VAL A 46 0.92 11.62 15.21
CA VAL A 46 1.97 10.59 15.08
C VAL A 46 3.36 11.18 15.34
N ARG A 47 3.63 12.36 14.78
CA ARG A 47 4.87 13.11 15.02
C ARG A 47 5.05 13.49 16.48
N LYS A 48 3.95 13.95 17.12
CA LYS A 48 3.96 14.30 18.56
C LYS A 48 4.18 13.09 19.47
N ALA A 49 3.74 11.90 19.03
CA ALA A 49 4.00 10.66 19.75
C ALA A 49 5.48 10.23 19.71
N GLY A 50 6.31 10.87 18.88
CA GLY A 50 7.76 10.62 18.84
C GLY A 50 8.13 9.26 18.27
N VAL A 51 7.33 8.72 17.33
CA VAL A 51 7.60 7.41 16.71
C VAL A 51 8.90 7.45 15.89
N ASP A 52 9.65 6.37 15.92
CA ASP A 52 10.83 6.12 15.10
C ASP A 52 10.52 5.32 13.85
N THR A 53 9.43 4.57 13.88
CA THR A 53 9.00 3.67 12.81
C THR A 53 7.52 3.88 12.51
N LEU A 54 7.18 3.98 11.22
CA LEU A 54 5.81 4.15 10.74
C LEU A 54 5.43 3.01 9.80
N ILE A 55 4.47 2.19 10.20
CA ILE A 55 3.92 1.12 9.36
C ILE A 55 2.74 1.65 8.57
N LEU A 56 2.80 1.55 7.24
CA LEU A 56 1.70 1.91 6.34
C LEU A 56 0.64 0.80 6.33
N GLY A 57 -0.22 0.77 7.35
CA GLY A 57 -1.17 -0.31 7.64
C GLY A 57 -2.43 -0.32 6.76
N CYS A 58 -2.35 0.15 5.52
CA CYS A 58 -3.42 0.14 4.53
C CYS A 58 -2.81 0.01 3.14
N THR A 59 -3.48 -0.70 2.23
CA THR A 59 -3.00 -0.92 0.86
C THR A 59 -2.87 0.37 0.03
N HIS A 60 -3.60 1.42 0.39
CA HIS A 60 -3.56 2.72 -0.27
C HIS A 60 -2.41 3.62 0.22
N TYR A 61 -2.02 3.51 1.49
CA TYR A 61 -1.06 4.45 2.09
C TYR A 61 0.33 4.44 1.41
N PRO A 62 0.85 3.32 0.89
CA PRO A 62 2.10 3.32 0.13
C PRO A 62 2.12 4.25 -1.09
N LEU A 63 0.95 4.53 -1.70
CA LEU A 63 0.82 5.45 -2.83
C LEU A 63 1.00 6.92 -2.42
N LEU A 64 0.90 7.23 -1.12
CA LEU A 64 1.20 8.52 -0.52
C LEU A 64 2.60 8.58 0.14
N ARG A 65 3.42 7.54 -0.06
CA ARG A 65 4.74 7.41 0.62
C ARG A 65 5.60 8.67 0.47
N SER A 66 5.68 9.23 -0.72
CA SER A 66 6.48 10.45 -0.97
C SER A 66 6.00 11.63 -0.13
N ARG A 67 4.68 11.80 0.03
CA ARG A 67 4.10 12.83 0.88
C ARG A 67 4.39 12.59 2.36
N ILE A 68 4.25 11.34 2.82
CA ILE A 68 4.52 10.94 4.20
C ILE A 68 6.00 11.13 4.53
N MET A 69 6.89 10.71 3.63
CA MET A 69 8.33 10.93 3.77
C MET A 69 8.69 12.42 3.84
N ALA A 70 8.08 13.25 3.00
CA ALA A 70 8.32 14.70 3.02
C ALA A 70 7.87 15.34 4.34
N TYR A 71 6.88 14.77 5.03
CA TYR A 71 6.40 15.25 6.32
C TYR A 71 7.36 14.89 7.48
N PHE A 72 7.83 13.64 7.53
CA PHE A 72 8.69 13.16 8.63
C PHE A 72 10.19 13.40 8.37
N GLY A 73 10.59 13.52 7.11
CA GLY A 73 12.00 13.52 6.73
C GLY A 73 12.65 12.14 6.94
N GLU A 74 13.97 12.13 7.14
CA GLU A 74 14.76 10.89 7.33
C GLU A 74 14.73 10.35 8.77
N LYS A 75 13.99 11.01 9.66
CA LYS A 75 13.99 10.66 11.10
C LYS A 75 13.11 9.48 11.45
N VAL A 76 12.19 9.11 10.56
CA VAL A 76 11.21 8.03 10.77
C VAL A 76 11.38 6.98 9.69
N HIS A 77 11.60 5.75 10.11
CA HIS A 77 11.66 4.61 9.19
C HIS A 77 10.26 4.23 8.71
N ILE A 78 10.02 4.27 7.40
CA ILE A 78 8.72 3.96 6.82
C ILE A 78 8.71 2.53 6.28
N VAL A 79 7.88 1.68 6.88
CA VAL A 79 7.66 0.29 6.49
C VAL A 79 6.45 0.20 5.57
N ASN A 80 6.65 -0.40 4.40
CA ASN A 80 5.58 -0.78 3.48
C ASN A 80 5.30 -2.29 3.58
N PRO A 81 4.25 -2.74 4.28
CA PRO A 81 4.00 -4.16 4.48
C PRO A 81 3.80 -4.94 3.17
N ALA A 82 3.24 -4.30 2.14
CA ALA A 82 3.06 -4.95 0.84
C ALA A 82 4.40 -5.27 0.18
N TYR A 83 5.37 -4.35 0.27
CA TYR A 83 6.72 -4.58 -0.24
C TYR A 83 7.44 -5.69 0.53
N GLU A 84 7.41 -5.64 1.86
CA GLU A 84 8.02 -6.67 2.72
C GLU A 84 7.43 -8.06 2.43
N THR A 85 6.10 -8.16 2.33
CA THR A 85 5.42 -9.42 2.00
C THR A 85 5.82 -9.94 0.61
N ALA A 86 5.94 -9.06 -0.37
CA ALA A 86 6.39 -9.45 -1.72
C ALA A 86 7.84 -9.97 -1.72
N MET A 87 8.71 -9.36 -0.92
CA MET A 87 10.10 -9.82 -0.77
C MET A 87 10.17 -11.17 -0.06
N ASP A 88 9.37 -11.39 0.98
CA ASP A 88 9.27 -12.68 1.65
C ASP A 88 8.72 -13.76 0.72
N LEU A 89 7.69 -13.45 -0.06
CA LEU A 89 7.15 -14.38 -1.06
C LEU A 89 8.22 -14.77 -2.08
N LYS A 90 8.94 -13.80 -2.62
CA LYS A 90 10.05 -14.07 -3.56
C LYS A 90 11.05 -15.03 -2.96
N LYS A 91 11.49 -14.80 -1.73
CA LYS A 91 12.42 -15.66 -1.01
C LYS A 91 11.89 -17.09 -0.85
N ILE A 92 10.62 -17.24 -0.46
CA ILE A 92 9.98 -18.57 -0.33
C ILE A 92 9.96 -19.30 -1.67
N LEU A 93 9.58 -18.64 -2.77
CA LEU A 93 9.55 -19.25 -4.10
C LEU A 93 10.95 -19.73 -4.54
N GLU A 94 12.00 -18.95 -4.27
CA GLU A 94 13.39 -19.30 -4.59
C GLU A 94 13.89 -20.47 -3.72
N GLU A 95 13.68 -20.42 -2.40
CA GLU A 95 14.10 -21.46 -1.46
C GLU A 95 13.41 -22.81 -1.71
N GLN A 96 12.12 -22.77 -2.05
CA GLN A 96 11.34 -23.98 -2.37
C GLN A 96 11.53 -24.44 -3.82
N LYS A 97 12.28 -23.71 -4.63
CA LYS A 97 12.53 -24.03 -6.05
C LYS A 97 11.26 -24.13 -6.91
N ILE A 98 10.25 -23.31 -6.58
CA ILE A 98 8.99 -23.21 -7.32
C ILE A 98 8.84 -21.87 -8.07
N ALA A 99 9.86 -21.03 -8.05
CA ALA A 99 9.91 -19.82 -8.85
C ALA A 99 9.87 -20.19 -10.35
N ASN A 100 9.10 -19.42 -11.14
CA ASN A 100 9.09 -19.59 -12.59
C ASN A 100 10.44 -19.17 -13.19
N THR A 101 11.10 -20.12 -13.83
CA THR A 101 12.40 -19.92 -14.51
C THR A 101 12.32 -20.05 -16.02
N SER A 102 11.11 -20.08 -16.60
CA SER A 102 10.91 -20.29 -18.04
C SER A 102 11.48 -19.18 -18.92
N GLY A 103 11.59 -17.94 -18.37
CA GLY A 103 11.92 -16.75 -19.14
C GLY A 103 10.77 -16.20 -19.98
N GLU A 104 9.61 -16.88 -19.96
CA GLU A 104 8.42 -16.40 -20.66
C GLU A 104 7.82 -15.17 -19.98
N PRO A 105 7.21 -14.24 -20.73
CA PRO A 105 6.51 -13.09 -20.16
C PRO A 105 5.42 -13.53 -19.18
N ALA A 106 5.27 -12.77 -18.09
CA ALA A 106 4.20 -13.02 -17.13
C ALA A 106 2.82 -12.75 -17.75
N ALA A 107 1.87 -13.63 -17.46
CA ALA A 107 0.46 -13.44 -17.76
C ALA A 107 -0.26 -12.93 -16.49
N TYR A 108 -1.20 -12.00 -16.68
CA TYR A 108 -1.95 -11.39 -15.59
C TYR A 108 -3.45 -11.50 -15.89
N ASP A 109 -4.19 -12.09 -14.97
CA ASP A 109 -5.66 -12.14 -15.00
C ASP A 109 -6.19 -11.49 -13.72
N PHE A 110 -7.08 -10.52 -13.86
CA PHE A 110 -7.64 -9.77 -12.74
C PHE A 110 -9.12 -10.09 -12.57
N TYR A 111 -9.49 -10.47 -11.37
CA TYR A 111 -10.84 -10.79 -10.97
C TYR A 111 -11.29 -9.87 -9.85
N VAL A 112 -12.51 -9.36 -9.94
CA VAL A 112 -13.09 -8.46 -8.93
C VAL A 112 -14.52 -8.90 -8.64
N SER A 113 -14.98 -8.69 -7.41
CA SER A 113 -16.36 -8.98 -7.01
C SER A 113 -17.33 -7.88 -7.41
N ASP A 114 -16.84 -6.67 -7.71
CA ASP A 114 -17.68 -5.52 -8.11
C ASP A 114 -16.85 -4.47 -8.87
N ALA A 115 -17.54 -3.56 -9.57
CA ALA A 115 -17.01 -2.34 -10.18
C ALA A 115 -15.74 -2.56 -11.06
N ALA A 116 -15.73 -3.57 -11.93
CA ALA A 116 -14.58 -3.97 -12.76
C ALA A 116 -13.94 -2.80 -13.54
N GLU A 117 -14.77 -1.90 -14.12
CA GLU A 117 -14.28 -0.73 -14.84
C GLU A 117 -13.58 0.29 -13.92
N LYS A 118 -14.10 0.49 -12.71
CA LYS A 118 -13.46 1.38 -11.70
C LYS A 118 -12.13 0.81 -11.26
N PHE A 119 -12.07 -0.50 -11.00
CA PHE A 119 -10.84 -1.21 -10.68
C PHE A 119 -9.81 -1.09 -11.80
N LYS A 120 -10.21 -1.38 -13.05
CA LYS A 120 -9.34 -1.28 -14.22
C LYS A 120 -8.73 0.12 -14.35
N LYS A 121 -9.56 1.17 -14.25
CA LYS A 121 -9.10 2.56 -14.31
C LYS A 121 -8.07 2.87 -13.21
N PHE A 122 -8.35 2.44 -11.99
CA PHE A 122 -7.44 2.66 -10.86
C PHE A 122 -6.13 1.86 -11.04
N ALA A 123 -6.23 0.58 -11.38
CA ALA A 123 -5.07 -0.27 -11.60
C ALA A 123 -4.12 0.30 -12.68
N ASN A 124 -4.67 0.76 -13.81
CA ASN A 124 -3.90 1.40 -14.88
C ASN A 124 -3.24 2.73 -14.47
N SER A 125 -3.70 3.36 -13.38
CA SER A 125 -3.06 4.56 -12.86
C SER A 125 -1.83 4.30 -11.98
N ILE A 126 -1.64 3.06 -11.52
CA ILE A 126 -0.59 2.70 -10.56
C ILE A 126 0.34 1.57 -11.04
N LEU A 127 -0.11 0.72 -11.96
CA LEU A 127 0.68 -0.38 -12.50
C LEU A 127 1.51 0.08 -13.71
N PRO A 128 2.70 -0.50 -13.92
CA PRO A 128 3.57 -0.15 -15.04
C PRO A 128 3.16 -0.80 -16.38
N TYR A 129 2.02 -1.50 -16.40
CA TYR A 129 1.46 -2.20 -17.57
C TYR A 129 -0.06 -2.05 -17.56
N ASP A 130 -0.66 -2.18 -18.75
CA ASP A 130 -2.11 -2.05 -18.89
C ASP A 130 -2.84 -3.29 -18.38
N VAL A 131 -3.89 -3.05 -17.58
CA VAL A 131 -4.83 -4.08 -17.13
C VAL A 131 -5.95 -4.19 -18.14
N ASP A 132 -5.73 -5.02 -19.16
CA ASP A 132 -6.70 -5.17 -20.26
C ASP A 132 -7.87 -6.07 -19.88
N LYS A 133 -7.61 -7.12 -19.10
CA LYS A 133 -8.57 -8.13 -18.72
C LYS A 133 -8.92 -8.03 -17.25
N THR A 134 -10.09 -7.48 -16.97
CA THR A 134 -10.68 -7.51 -15.63
C THR A 134 -12.06 -8.16 -15.74
N GLN A 135 -12.29 -9.21 -14.97
CA GLN A 135 -13.56 -9.95 -14.97
C GLN A 135 -14.24 -9.74 -13.61
N ALA A 136 -15.53 -9.38 -13.66
CA ALA A 136 -16.37 -9.44 -12.49
C ALA A 136 -16.77 -10.89 -12.25
N ILE A 137 -16.60 -11.37 -11.02
CA ILE A 137 -17.03 -12.71 -10.57
C ILE A 137 -18.01 -12.55 -9.43
N ASP A 138 -19.01 -13.41 -9.38
CA ASP A 138 -19.87 -13.51 -8.21
C ASP A 138 -19.15 -14.36 -7.15
N ILE A 139 -18.86 -13.77 -6.00
CA ILE A 139 -18.16 -14.45 -4.91
C ILE A 139 -19.06 -15.52 -4.25
N GLU A 140 -20.38 -15.43 -4.44
CA GLU A 140 -21.35 -16.39 -3.91
C GLU A 140 -21.37 -17.70 -4.72
N ASP A 141 -20.76 -17.71 -5.91
CA ASP A 141 -20.62 -18.90 -6.76
C ASP A 141 -19.46 -19.82 -6.34
N TYR A 142 -18.68 -19.43 -5.32
CA TYR A 142 -17.50 -20.15 -4.78
C TYR A 142 -17.68 -20.46 -3.29
#